data_1c212390673c916a88dca11c19165b4a
#
_entry.id   1c212390673c916a88dca11c19165b4a
#
_cell.length_a   1.000
_cell.length_b   1.000
_cell.length_c   1.000
_cell.angle_alpha   90.00
_cell.angle_beta   90.00
_cell.angle_gamma   90.00
#
_symmetry.space_group_name_H-M   'P 1'
#
loop_
_entity.id
_entity.type
_entity.pdbx_description
1 polymer ?
#
loop_
_entity_poly.entity_id
_entity_poly.type
_entity_poly.pdbx_seq_one_letter_code
_entity_poly.pdbx_strand_id
1 'polypeptide(L)'
;MKRGTAVAVFVLLLCLVTDGYTQKTQILVLGTVHLSTIGEEFEPSYVDPLVDLLKDFKPDLVCIESLPFFEINYMQSNQESYGEVVDAFAKDNIEYGEKMQDKLGIPADIARLMADSIINLMETSSENMKVNSLREKLITYLIASYDIPSAVLQWKYIKENGRNPTESEVVELIPFLDGELESNNEIYSIAVKLAYEQGLQRVYSIDSHTDKDIFLQIAGQLTEELQGLDIFKSIAGAEIFVKLDEMTKDNIKSKNLLPLYEYINSPEYVKEDVAVQWDIFLKTNLPSGLDRSRLALWEVRNLNIASHIRKASALHPGQKVLVIIGASHKYFLDTYLSEMRDVEVLQLLDIEN
;
A
#
# COMPACT_ATOMS: atom_id res chain seq x y z
N MET A 1 -56.35 21.43 -9.19
CA MET A 1 -55.26 22.37 -8.90
C MET A 1 -54.33 21.79 -7.86
N LYS A 2 -53.28 21.01 -8.22
CA LYS A 2 -52.17 20.57 -7.34
C LYS A 2 -51.06 19.87 -8.13
N ARG A 3 -50.63 20.43 -9.28
CA ARG A 3 -49.48 19.87 -10.06
C ARG A 3 -48.37 20.91 -10.39
N GLY A 4 -48.46 22.13 -9.79
CA GLY A 4 -47.51 23.21 -10.13
C GLY A 4 -46.36 23.42 -9.13
N THR A 5 -46.44 22.89 -7.92
CA THR A 5 -45.49 23.25 -6.84
C THR A 5 -44.28 22.34 -6.75
N ALA A 6 -44.32 21.10 -7.28
CA ALA A 6 -43.21 20.14 -7.21
C ALA A 6 -42.07 20.43 -8.24
N VAL A 7 -42.39 21.04 -9.39
CA VAL A 7 -41.41 21.36 -10.44
C VAL A 7 -40.56 22.59 -10.07
N ALA A 8 -41.12 23.53 -9.32
CA ALA A 8 -40.41 24.75 -8.91
C ALA A 8 -39.32 24.47 -7.85
N VAL A 9 -39.52 23.47 -6.96
CA VAL A 9 -38.54 23.10 -5.94
C VAL A 9 -37.32 22.36 -6.55
N PHE A 10 -37.53 21.59 -7.63
CA PHE A 10 -36.42 20.86 -8.30
C PHE A 10 -35.54 21.80 -9.13
N VAL A 11 -36.09 22.85 -9.70
CA VAL A 11 -35.33 23.86 -10.47
C VAL A 11 -34.54 24.79 -9.53
N LEU A 12 -35.05 25.08 -8.31
CA LEU A 12 -34.31 25.93 -7.34
C LEU A 12 -33.10 25.21 -6.70
N LEU A 13 -33.13 23.89 -6.59
CA LEU A 13 -31.98 23.10 -6.11
C LEU A 13 -30.86 22.98 -7.14
N LEU A 14 -31.15 23.11 -8.42
CA LEU A 14 -30.15 23.09 -9.50
C LEU A 14 -29.41 24.44 -9.67
N CYS A 15 -29.94 25.55 -9.17
CA CYS A 15 -29.30 26.86 -9.27
C CYS A 15 -28.39 27.22 -8.09
N LEU A 16 -28.22 26.35 -7.11
CA LEU A 16 -27.27 26.52 -5.98
C LEU A 16 -25.98 25.74 -6.14
N VAL A 17 -25.77 25.07 -7.27
CA VAL A 17 -24.46 24.57 -7.64
C VAL A 17 -23.67 25.76 -8.20
N THR A 18 -23.24 26.67 -7.32
CA THR A 18 -22.13 27.56 -7.62
C THR A 18 -20.94 26.67 -8.00
N ASP A 19 -20.18 27.07 -9.02
CA ASP A 19 -18.94 26.48 -9.46
C ASP A 19 -17.91 26.37 -8.29
N GLY A 20 -18.19 25.50 -7.33
CA GLY A 20 -17.20 24.96 -6.45
C GLY A 20 -16.43 23.93 -7.27
N TYR A 21 -15.31 24.31 -7.85
CA TYR A 21 -14.30 23.33 -8.24
C TYR A 21 -14.04 22.49 -6.99
N THR A 22 -14.59 21.28 -6.97
CA THR A 22 -14.25 20.32 -5.92
C THR A 22 -12.76 20.06 -6.07
N GLN A 23 -12.01 20.32 -5.00
CA GLN A 23 -10.58 20.04 -4.99
C GLN A 23 -10.36 18.59 -5.42
N LYS A 24 -9.53 18.38 -6.44
CA LYS A 24 -9.17 17.03 -6.88
C LYS A 24 -8.44 16.30 -5.77
N THR A 25 -8.65 15.01 -5.68
CA THR A 25 -7.81 14.13 -4.86
C THR A 25 -6.42 14.10 -5.46
N GLN A 26 -5.42 14.52 -4.70
CA GLN A 26 -4.02 14.48 -5.13
C GLN A 26 -3.41 13.14 -4.72
N ILE A 27 -2.85 12.40 -5.67
CA ILE A 27 -2.24 11.10 -5.42
C ILE A 27 -0.77 11.13 -5.85
N LEU A 28 0.12 10.83 -4.92
CA LEU A 28 1.53 10.59 -5.18
C LEU A 28 1.81 9.09 -5.08
N VAL A 29 2.21 8.46 -6.18
CA VAL A 29 2.71 7.08 -6.18
C VAL A 29 4.22 7.09 -6.02
N LEU A 30 4.70 6.67 -4.86
CA LEU A 30 6.11 6.47 -4.55
C LEU A 30 6.50 5.04 -4.88
N GLY A 31 7.26 4.86 -5.94
CA GLY A 31 7.92 3.59 -6.24
C GLY A 31 9.04 3.31 -5.24
N THR A 32 9.12 2.07 -4.72
CA THR A 32 10.15 1.66 -3.77
C THR A 32 10.99 0.52 -4.34
N VAL A 33 12.23 0.40 -3.87
CA VAL A 33 12.95 -0.86 -3.86
C VAL A 33 12.49 -1.65 -2.64
N HIS A 34 12.47 -2.99 -2.71
CA HIS A 34 12.13 -3.79 -1.53
C HIS A 34 13.29 -3.70 -0.51
N LEU A 35 13.16 -2.78 0.46
CA LEU A 35 14.22 -2.45 1.41
C LEU A 35 14.68 -3.66 2.22
N SER A 36 13.78 -4.61 2.51
CA SER A 36 14.11 -5.88 3.17
C SER A 36 15.12 -6.75 2.40
N THR A 37 15.32 -6.50 1.10
CA THR A 37 16.26 -7.25 0.24
C THR A 37 17.62 -6.58 0.07
N ILE A 38 17.81 -5.36 0.57
CA ILE A 38 19.05 -4.59 0.38
C ILE A 38 20.24 -5.21 1.14
N GLY A 39 19.98 -5.96 2.21
CA GLY A 39 21.02 -6.63 3.01
C GLY A 39 21.28 -5.96 4.35
N GLU A 40 22.22 -6.57 5.13
CA GLU A 40 22.49 -6.21 6.52
C GLU A 40 23.14 -4.81 6.72
N GLU A 41 23.68 -4.21 5.67
CA GLU A 41 24.32 -2.89 5.74
C GLU A 41 23.30 -1.74 5.72
N PHE A 42 22.03 -2.01 5.42
CA PHE A 42 20.96 -1.03 5.43
C PHE A 42 20.41 -0.83 6.86
N GLU A 43 20.26 0.41 7.25
CA GLU A 43 19.54 0.81 8.47
C GLU A 43 18.32 1.66 8.13
N PRO A 44 17.17 1.50 8.86
CA PRO A 44 15.95 2.29 8.61
C PRO A 44 16.14 3.80 8.63
N SER A 45 17.16 4.31 9.32
CA SER A 45 17.50 5.74 9.35
C SER A 45 17.99 6.29 8.01
N TYR A 46 18.44 5.44 7.07
CA TYR A 46 18.93 5.92 5.76
C TYR A 46 17.80 6.45 4.85
N VAL A 47 16.53 6.17 5.18
CA VAL A 47 15.37 6.76 4.50
C VAL A 47 14.83 8.02 5.18
N ASP A 48 15.46 8.51 6.26
CA ASP A 48 14.99 9.71 6.96
C ASP A 48 14.90 10.94 6.06
N PRO A 49 15.88 11.21 5.17
CA PRO A 49 15.77 12.34 4.24
C PRO A 49 14.58 12.24 3.29
N LEU A 50 14.21 11.00 2.86
CA LEU A 50 13.02 10.78 2.06
C LEU A 50 11.75 11.02 2.88
N VAL A 51 11.68 10.50 4.11
CA VAL A 51 10.53 10.72 5.00
C VAL A 51 10.35 12.23 5.28
N ASP A 52 11.44 12.96 5.47
CA ASP A 52 11.40 14.41 5.67
C ASP A 52 10.82 15.13 4.44
N LEU A 53 11.22 14.75 3.22
CA LEU A 53 10.65 15.27 1.98
C LEU A 53 9.14 14.94 1.88
N LEU A 54 8.75 13.69 2.16
CA LEU A 54 7.35 13.26 2.09
C LEU A 54 6.45 13.96 3.12
N LYS A 55 7.00 14.46 4.24
CA LYS A 55 6.24 15.28 5.19
C LYS A 55 5.73 16.58 4.58
N ASP A 56 6.47 17.18 3.65
CA ASP A 56 6.06 18.41 2.97
C ASP A 56 4.88 18.18 2.02
N PHE A 57 4.70 16.96 1.52
CA PHE A 57 3.47 16.57 0.80
C PHE A 57 2.25 16.60 1.72
N LYS A 58 2.40 16.33 3.02
CA LYS A 58 1.33 16.27 4.05
C LYS A 58 0.20 15.33 3.64
N PRO A 59 0.47 14.04 3.49
CA PRO A 59 -0.57 13.08 3.12
C PRO A 59 -1.63 12.97 4.22
N ASP A 60 -2.90 12.96 3.79
CA ASP A 60 -4.04 12.66 4.66
C ASP A 60 -4.27 11.14 4.75
N LEU A 61 -3.83 10.39 3.73
CA LEU A 61 -3.88 8.93 3.66
C LEU A 61 -2.53 8.38 3.18
N VAL A 62 -2.11 7.28 3.80
CA VAL A 62 -0.95 6.50 3.34
C VAL A 62 -1.42 5.09 2.97
N CYS A 63 -1.23 4.73 1.70
CA CYS A 63 -1.52 3.41 1.14
C CYS A 63 -0.23 2.60 1.01
N ILE A 64 -0.29 1.29 1.25
CA ILE A 64 0.86 0.40 1.30
C ILE A 64 0.65 -0.88 0.50
N GLU A 65 1.72 -1.46 -0.03
CA GLU A 65 1.73 -2.76 -0.70
C GLU A 65 1.58 -3.90 0.32
N SER A 66 0.37 -4.09 0.79
CA SER A 66 -0.06 -5.16 1.67
C SER A 66 -1.47 -5.58 1.29
N LEU A 67 -1.82 -6.85 1.56
CA LEU A 67 -3.15 -7.36 1.23
C LEU A 67 -4.22 -6.79 2.15
N PRO A 68 -5.32 -6.24 1.60
CA PRO A 68 -6.43 -5.75 2.40
C PRO A 68 -7.27 -6.91 2.96
N PHE A 69 -7.95 -6.64 4.06
CA PHE A 69 -8.83 -7.59 4.77
C PHE A 69 -9.70 -8.46 3.86
N PHE A 70 -10.39 -7.84 2.89
CA PHE A 70 -11.34 -8.57 2.06
C PHE A 70 -10.65 -9.52 1.07
N GLU A 71 -9.43 -9.23 0.63
CA GLU A 71 -8.64 -10.17 -0.20
C GLU A 71 -8.13 -11.35 0.62
N ILE A 72 -7.60 -11.10 1.82
CA ILE A 72 -7.18 -12.15 2.74
C ILE A 72 -8.36 -13.10 3.03
N ASN A 73 -9.52 -12.53 3.39
CA ASN A 73 -10.73 -13.31 3.67
C ASN A 73 -11.22 -14.12 2.45
N TYR A 74 -11.17 -13.51 1.26
CA TYR A 74 -11.55 -14.18 0.02
C TYR A 74 -10.61 -15.36 -0.28
N MET A 75 -9.30 -15.14 -0.24
CA MET A 75 -8.29 -16.15 -0.53
C MET A 75 -8.30 -17.26 0.53
N GLN A 76 -8.45 -16.93 1.81
CA GLN A 76 -8.59 -17.90 2.89
C GLN A 76 -9.82 -18.79 2.72
N SER A 77 -10.93 -18.24 2.21
CA SER A 77 -12.14 -19.01 1.89
C SER A 77 -12.03 -19.86 0.63
N ASN A 78 -11.00 -19.64 -0.19
CA ASN A 78 -10.76 -20.32 -1.47
C ASN A 78 -9.36 -20.95 -1.52
N GLN A 79 -8.97 -21.67 -0.47
CA GLN A 79 -7.62 -22.22 -0.30
C GLN A 79 -7.17 -23.18 -1.40
N GLU A 80 -8.10 -23.86 -2.07
CA GLU A 80 -7.76 -24.72 -3.21
C GLU A 80 -7.05 -23.93 -4.33
N SER A 81 -7.43 -22.68 -4.57
CA SER A 81 -6.83 -21.81 -5.59
C SER A 81 -5.75 -20.88 -5.05
N TYR A 82 -5.80 -20.53 -3.76
CA TYR A 82 -4.97 -19.46 -3.19
C TYR A 82 -4.11 -19.89 -1.99
N GLY A 83 -4.07 -21.18 -1.61
CA GLY A 83 -3.32 -21.63 -0.43
C GLY A 83 -1.85 -21.19 -0.46
N GLU A 84 -1.15 -21.38 -1.59
CA GLU A 84 0.25 -20.95 -1.76
C GLU A 84 0.41 -19.42 -1.67
N VAL A 85 -0.58 -18.67 -2.14
CA VAL A 85 -0.60 -17.20 -2.08
C VAL A 85 -0.79 -16.72 -0.64
N VAL A 86 -1.71 -17.35 0.08
CA VAL A 86 -1.95 -17.08 1.50
C VAL A 86 -0.70 -17.34 2.32
N ASP A 87 -0.05 -18.49 2.11
CA ASP A 87 1.17 -18.86 2.81
C ASP A 87 2.33 -17.89 2.53
N ALA A 88 2.37 -17.35 1.31
CA ALA A 88 3.45 -16.45 0.90
C ALA A 88 3.25 -15.00 1.35
N PHE A 89 2.01 -14.50 1.39
CA PHE A 89 1.72 -13.06 1.53
C PHE A 89 0.81 -12.69 2.71
N ALA A 90 0.17 -13.65 3.38
CA ALA A 90 -0.79 -13.39 4.45
C ALA A 90 -0.64 -14.31 5.68
N LYS A 91 0.40 -15.15 5.72
CA LYS A 91 0.59 -16.15 6.77
C LYS A 91 0.54 -15.53 8.16
N ASP A 92 1.36 -14.53 8.41
CA ASP A 92 1.44 -13.87 9.73
C ASP A 92 0.13 -13.14 10.06
N ASN A 93 -0.48 -12.47 9.06
CA ASN A 93 -1.78 -11.81 9.25
C ASN A 93 -2.84 -12.80 9.75
N ILE A 94 -2.89 -14.00 9.15
CA ILE A 94 -3.86 -15.02 9.52
C ILE A 94 -3.51 -15.65 10.87
N GLU A 95 -2.26 -16.04 11.10
CA GLU A 95 -1.83 -16.69 12.34
C GLU A 95 -2.09 -15.82 13.58
N TYR A 96 -1.64 -14.56 13.54
CA TYR A 96 -1.89 -13.62 14.63
C TYR A 96 -3.35 -13.20 14.72
N GLY A 97 -4.01 -13.04 13.56
CA GLY A 97 -5.42 -12.65 13.48
C GLY A 97 -6.34 -13.70 14.09
N GLU A 98 -6.23 -14.97 13.71
CA GLU A 98 -7.05 -16.07 14.24
C GLU A 98 -6.81 -16.26 15.76
N LYS A 99 -5.55 -16.23 16.19
CA LYS A 99 -5.22 -16.29 17.61
C LYS A 99 -5.87 -15.16 18.41
N MET A 100 -5.94 -13.95 17.82
CA MET A 100 -6.57 -12.81 18.47
C MET A 100 -8.09 -12.90 18.44
N GLN A 101 -8.69 -13.37 17.35
CA GLN A 101 -10.12 -13.64 17.23
C GLN A 101 -10.59 -14.63 18.28
N ASP A 102 -9.84 -15.72 18.49
CA ASP A 102 -10.14 -16.72 19.53
C ASP A 102 -10.11 -16.10 20.93
N LYS A 103 -9.13 -15.25 21.24
CA LYS A 103 -9.05 -14.56 22.53
C LYS A 103 -10.19 -13.58 22.78
N LEU A 104 -10.57 -12.85 21.73
CA LEU A 104 -11.64 -11.85 21.80
C LEU A 104 -13.04 -12.48 21.71
N GLY A 105 -13.14 -13.72 21.21
CA GLY A 105 -14.41 -14.39 20.96
C GLY A 105 -15.25 -13.73 19.84
N ILE A 106 -14.59 -13.09 18.86
CA ILE A 106 -15.25 -12.39 17.75
C ILE A 106 -14.58 -12.74 16.42
N PRO A 107 -15.34 -12.79 15.30
CA PRO A 107 -14.77 -13.03 13.97
C PRO A 107 -14.11 -11.76 13.41
N ALA A 108 -13.28 -11.92 12.37
CA ALA A 108 -12.47 -10.87 11.77
C ALA A 108 -13.28 -9.67 11.24
N ASP A 109 -14.45 -9.90 10.65
CA ASP A 109 -15.32 -8.85 10.13
C ASP A 109 -15.89 -7.95 11.27
N ILE A 110 -16.25 -8.55 12.40
CA ILE A 110 -16.66 -7.80 13.60
C ILE A 110 -15.47 -7.03 14.19
N ALA A 111 -14.29 -7.66 14.28
CA ALA A 111 -13.08 -6.98 14.74
C ALA A 111 -12.78 -5.74 13.88
N ARG A 112 -12.90 -5.83 12.55
CA ARG A 112 -12.73 -4.70 11.63
C ARG A 112 -13.71 -3.57 11.91
N LEU A 113 -14.99 -3.87 12.09
CA LEU A 113 -16.00 -2.85 12.42
C LEU A 113 -15.72 -2.16 13.76
N MET A 114 -15.21 -2.93 14.75
CA MET A 114 -14.81 -2.38 16.04
C MET A 114 -13.58 -1.48 15.91
N ALA A 115 -12.58 -1.87 15.10
CA ALA A 115 -11.41 -1.03 14.80
C ALA A 115 -11.83 0.29 14.14
N ASP A 116 -12.66 0.24 13.08
CA ASP A 116 -13.17 1.42 12.39
C ASP A 116 -13.94 2.36 13.35
N SER A 117 -14.74 1.79 14.26
CA SER A 117 -15.47 2.57 15.28
C SER A 117 -14.54 3.28 16.27
N ILE A 118 -13.46 2.63 16.69
CA ILE A 118 -12.47 3.23 17.59
C ILE A 118 -11.69 4.33 16.86
N ILE A 119 -11.27 4.12 15.62
CA ILE A 119 -10.56 5.14 14.82
C ILE A 119 -11.43 6.39 14.70
N ASN A 120 -12.69 6.25 14.28
CA ASN A 120 -13.64 7.36 14.19
C ASN A 120 -13.81 8.11 15.53
N LEU A 121 -13.85 7.36 16.65
CA LEU A 121 -13.93 7.96 17.98
C LEU A 121 -12.68 8.74 18.34
N MET A 122 -11.49 8.22 17.99
CA MET A 122 -10.21 8.89 18.24
C MET A 122 -10.07 10.18 17.42
N GLU A 123 -10.47 10.18 16.16
CA GLU A 123 -10.43 11.34 15.27
C GLU A 123 -11.39 12.45 15.68
N THR A 124 -12.52 12.09 16.28
CA THR A 124 -13.54 13.06 16.74
C THR A 124 -13.37 13.50 18.18
N SER A 125 -12.51 12.84 18.96
CA SER A 125 -12.36 13.08 20.40
C SER A 125 -11.30 14.14 20.69
N SER A 126 -11.65 15.16 21.45
CA SER A 126 -10.72 16.22 21.90
C SER A 126 -9.91 15.87 23.16
N GLU A 127 -10.15 14.72 23.79
CA GLU A 127 -9.52 14.35 25.06
C GLU A 127 -8.36 13.35 24.89
N ASN A 128 -7.13 13.83 24.97
CA ASN A 128 -5.90 13.02 24.86
C ASN A 128 -5.84 11.78 25.81
N MET A 129 -6.47 11.82 26.97
CA MET A 129 -6.44 10.69 27.92
C MET A 129 -7.29 9.50 27.44
N LYS A 130 -8.43 9.74 26.79
CA LYS A 130 -9.28 8.66 26.25
C LYS A 130 -8.65 8.01 25.02
N VAL A 131 -7.96 8.78 24.18
CA VAL A 131 -7.28 8.29 23.00
C VAL A 131 -6.27 7.19 23.35
N ASN A 132 -5.46 7.39 24.38
CA ASN A 132 -4.43 6.41 24.76
C ASN A 132 -5.00 5.09 25.30
N SER A 133 -6.13 5.11 26.04
CA SER A 133 -6.76 3.87 26.53
C SER A 133 -7.46 3.09 25.39
N LEU A 134 -7.79 3.75 24.30
CA LEU A 134 -8.40 3.12 23.13
C LEU A 134 -7.35 2.44 22.23
N ARG A 135 -6.08 2.89 22.25
CA ARG A 135 -5.04 2.36 21.36
C ARG A 135 -4.76 0.88 21.61
N GLU A 136 -4.71 0.44 22.88
CA GLU A 136 -4.49 -0.98 23.19
C GLU A 136 -5.62 -1.85 22.62
N LYS A 137 -6.88 -1.45 22.82
CA LYS A 137 -8.02 -2.14 22.21
C LYS A 137 -8.00 -2.08 20.69
N LEU A 138 -7.60 -0.94 20.12
CA LEU A 138 -7.48 -0.80 18.67
C LEU A 138 -6.44 -1.77 18.10
N ILE A 139 -5.27 -1.94 18.75
CA ILE A 139 -4.26 -2.93 18.36
C ILE A 139 -4.88 -4.33 18.29
N THR A 140 -5.61 -4.78 19.32
CA THR A 140 -6.21 -6.11 19.31
C THR A 140 -7.22 -6.31 18.20
N TYR A 141 -8.06 -5.32 17.91
CA TYR A 141 -9.02 -5.39 16.81
C TYR A 141 -8.37 -5.31 15.43
N LEU A 142 -7.31 -4.51 15.26
CA LEU A 142 -6.56 -4.44 14.01
C LEU A 142 -5.87 -5.78 13.71
N ILE A 143 -5.21 -6.39 14.70
CA ILE A 143 -4.61 -7.73 14.57
C ILE A 143 -5.69 -8.75 14.23
N ALA A 144 -6.81 -8.78 14.96
CA ALA A 144 -7.92 -9.70 14.72
C ALA A 144 -8.57 -9.51 13.32
N SER A 145 -8.41 -8.37 12.71
CA SER A 145 -8.88 -8.05 11.35
C SER A 145 -7.77 -8.05 10.28
N TYR A 146 -6.64 -8.68 10.56
CA TYR A 146 -5.51 -8.85 9.64
C TYR A 146 -4.79 -7.55 9.23
N ASP A 147 -5.00 -6.45 9.96
CA ASP A 147 -4.37 -5.14 9.67
C ASP A 147 -3.15 -4.92 10.58
N ILE A 148 -2.11 -5.75 10.38
CA ILE A 148 -0.85 -5.67 11.14
C ILE A 148 -0.18 -4.29 11.01
N PRO A 149 -0.03 -3.67 9.81
CA PRO A 149 0.67 -2.40 9.70
C PRO A 149 0.01 -1.27 10.51
N SER A 150 -1.33 -1.21 10.53
CA SER A 150 -2.03 -0.23 11.37
C SER A 150 -1.89 -0.55 12.86
N ALA A 151 -1.82 -1.82 13.26
CA ALA A 151 -1.56 -2.20 14.65
C ALA A 151 -0.15 -1.76 15.09
N VAL A 152 0.86 -1.92 14.24
CA VAL A 152 2.24 -1.45 14.48
C VAL A 152 2.29 0.08 14.58
N LEU A 153 1.52 0.81 13.77
CA LEU A 153 1.38 2.26 13.90
C LEU A 153 0.82 2.65 15.29
N GLN A 154 -0.21 1.96 15.76
CA GLN A 154 -0.78 2.20 17.09
C GLN A 154 0.19 1.83 18.21
N TRP A 155 0.97 0.76 18.03
CA TRP A 155 2.05 0.40 18.93
C TRP A 155 3.13 1.47 19.00
N LYS A 156 3.54 2.04 17.85
CA LYS A 156 4.48 3.17 17.80
C LYS A 156 3.99 4.35 18.64
N TYR A 157 2.71 4.71 18.57
CA TYR A 157 2.14 5.76 19.44
C TYR A 157 2.26 5.43 20.94
N ILE A 158 2.06 4.19 21.35
CA ILE A 158 2.20 3.79 22.76
C ILE A 158 3.66 3.90 23.19
N LYS A 159 4.59 3.36 22.39
CA LYS A 159 6.03 3.32 22.66
C LYS A 159 6.62 4.72 22.79
N GLU A 160 6.34 5.61 21.84
CA GLU A 160 6.85 6.99 21.84
C GLU A 160 6.28 7.84 23.00
N ASN A 161 5.10 7.53 23.48
CA ASN A 161 4.53 8.16 24.69
C ASN A 161 5.12 7.63 26.00
N GLY A 162 6.09 6.71 25.96
CA GLY A 162 6.74 6.13 27.13
C GLY A 162 5.80 5.35 28.04
N ARG A 163 4.72 4.77 27.50
CA ARG A 163 3.72 4.01 28.27
C ARG A 163 3.95 2.52 28.14
N ASN A 164 3.69 1.79 29.22
CA ASN A 164 3.61 0.34 29.18
C ASN A 164 2.15 -0.07 28.96
N PRO A 165 1.88 -1.00 28.05
CA PRO A 165 0.54 -1.54 27.85
C PRO A 165 0.07 -2.30 29.09
N THR A 166 -1.23 -2.30 29.32
CA THR A 166 -1.90 -2.94 30.45
C THR A 166 -2.78 -4.13 30.05
N GLU A 167 -3.27 -4.13 28.81
CA GLU A 167 -4.04 -5.25 28.27
C GLU A 167 -3.11 -6.44 28.01
N SER A 168 -3.46 -7.63 28.58
CA SER A 168 -2.63 -8.83 28.49
C SER A 168 -2.36 -9.28 27.05
N GLU A 169 -3.35 -9.12 26.18
CA GLU A 169 -3.30 -9.45 24.77
C GLU A 169 -2.26 -8.61 24.02
N VAL A 170 -2.14 -7.33 24.34
CA VAL A 170 -1.12 -6.44 23.77
C VAL A 170 0.26 -6.76 24.33
N VAL A 171 0.37 -7.06 25.64
CA VAL A 171 1.64 -7.44 26.26
C VAL A 171 2.25 -8.67 25.58
N GLU A 172 1.44 -9.66 25.21
CA GLU A 172 1.90 -10.86 24.51
C GLU A 172 2.38 -10.55 23.07
N LEU A 173 1.85 -9.49 22.45
CA LEU A 173 2.23 -9.08 21.10
C LEU A 173 3.50 -8.22 21.04
N ILE A 174 4.00 -7.71 22.17
CA ILE A 174 5.14 -6.77 22.20
C ILE A 174 6.34 -7.28 21.38
N PRO A 175 6.83 -8.53 21.53
CA PRO A 175 7.99 -8.98 20.76
C PRO A 175 7.77 -8.97 19.26
N PHE A 176 6.55 -9.29 18.81
CA PHE A 176 6.16 -9.25 17.42
C PHE A 176 6.07 -7.79 16.90
N LEU A 177 5.34 -6.93 17.60
CA LEU A 177 5.15 -5.53 17.25
C LEU A 177 6.48 -4.73 17.24
N ASP A 178 7.39 -5.04 18.16
CA ASP A 178 8.73 -4.46 18.17
C ASP A 178 9.55 -4.95 16.98
N GLY A 179 9.49 -6.25 16.66
CA GLY A 179 10.17 -6.82 15.51
C GLY A 179 9.74 -6.17 14.18
N GLU A 180 8.43 -5.98 14.00
CA GLU A 180 7.90 -5.30 12.82
C GLU A 180 8.32 -3.82 12.77
N LEU A 181 8.24 -3.11 13.90
CA LEU A 181 8.60 -1.70 13.98
C LEU A 181 10.09 -1.44 13.70
N GLU A 182 10.96 -2.41 14.01
CA GLU A 182 12.41 -2.37 13.80
C GLU A 182 12.83 -2.98 12.45
N SER A 183 11.87 -3.51 11.69
CA SER A 183 12.09 -4.15 10.40
C SER A 183 12.60 -3.16 9.35
N ASN A 184 13.42 -3.68 8.43
CA ASN A 184 13.91 -2.93 7.27
C ASN A 184 12.85 -2.74 6.18
N ASN A 185 11.64 -3.31 6.33
CA ASN A 185 10.58 -3.20 5.34
C ASN A 185 10.08 -1.75 5.19
N GLU A 186 9.87 -1.30 3.96
CA GLU A 186 9.38 0.04 3.61
C GLU A 186 8.02 0.38 4.23
N ILE A 187 7.19 -0.63 4.51
CA ILE A 187 5.91 -0.45 5.20
C ILE A 187 6.15 0.18 6.58
N TYR A 188 7.17 -0.26 7.30
CA TYR A 188 7.45 0.22 8.66
C TYR A 188 8.44 1.37 8.70
N SER A 189 9.52 1.25 7.91
CA SER A 189 10.59 2.27 7.88
C SER A 189 10.18 3.58 7.20
N ILE A 190 9.22 3.54 6.26
CA ILE A 190 8.72 4.73 5.56
C ILE A 190 7.26 5.01 5.93
N ALA A 191 6.32 4.09 5.61
CA ALA A 191 4.89 4.39 5.69
C ALA A 191 4.39 4.55 7.13
N VAL A 192 4.67 3.62 8.03
CA VAL A 192 4.27 3.70 9.44
C VAL A 192 4.97 4.87 10.14
N LYS A 193 6.24 5.11 9.82
CA LYS A 193 6.98 6.26 10.36
C LYS A 193 6.33 7.58 9.95
N LEU A 194 6.08 7.77 8.65
CA LEU A 194 5.43 8.97 8.13
C LEU A 194 4.01 9.14 8.68
N ALA A 195 3.21 8.06 8.71
CA ALA A 195 1.84 8.08 9.25
C ALA A 195 1.82 8.53 10.72
N TYR A 196 2.78 8.05 11.52
CA TYR A 196 2.96 8.50 12.91
C TYR A 196 3.25 10.01 12.97
N GLU A 197 4.20 10.51 12.18
CA GLU A 197 4.61 11.92 12.16
C GLU A 197 3.51 12.85 11.63
N GLN A 198 2.62 12.36 10.76
CA GLN A 198 1.43 13.08 10.28
C GLN A 198 0.21 12.93 11.20
N GLY A 199 0.31 12.17 12.28
CA GLY A 199 -0.80 11.99 13.24
C GLY A 199 -1.92 11.06 12.76
N LEU A 200 -1.68 10.28 11.70
CA LEU A 200 -2.67 9.36 11.11
C LEU A 200 -2.95 8.18 12.04
N GLN A 201 -4.18 7.66 12.00
CA GLN A 201 -4.57 6.57 12.88
C GLN A 201 -4.47 5.19 12.23
N ARG A 202 -4.31 5.11 10.90
CA ARG A 202 -4.12 3.87 10.14
C ARG A 202 -3.35 4.10 8.85
N VAL A 203 -2.88 3.00 8.27
CA VAL A 203 -2.44 2.90 6.88
C VAL A 203 -3.40 2.01 6.09
N TYR A 204 -3.44 2.13 4.77
CA TYR A 204 -4.42 1.43 3.94
C TYR A 204 -3.73 0.40 3.06
N SER A 205 -3.99 -0.87 3.31
CA SER A 205 -3.53 -1.98 2.46
C SER A 205 -4.23 -1.94 1.11
N ILE A 206 -3.46 -1.99 0.00
CA ILE A 206 -4.01 -1.82 -1.35
C ILE A 206 -3.56 -2.87 -2.36
N ASP A 207 -2.71 -3.81 -1.98
CA ASP A 207 -2.24 -4.85 -2.89
C ASP A 207 -3.35 -5.84 -3.30
N SER A 208 -3.11 -6.60 -4.36
CA SER A 208 -4.01 -7.63 -4.87
C SER A 208 -3.22 -8.80 -5.44
N HIS A 209 -3.67 -10.00 -5.09
CA HIS A 209 -3.13 -11.25 -5.64
C HIS A 209 -4.23 -12.17 -6.19
N THR A 210 -5.40 -11.61 -6.51
CA THR A 210 -6.52 -12.40 -7.06
C THR A 210 -6.27 -12.91 -8.49
N ASP A 211 -5.29 -12.36 -9.20
CA ASP A 211 -4.80 -12.85 -10.48
C ASP A 211 -4.00 -14.16 -10.38
N LYS A 212 -3.55 -14.53 -9.17
CA LYS A 212 -2.66 -15.68 -8.97
C LYS A 212 -3.31 -17.03 -9.23
N ASP A 213 -4.62 -17.15 -9.09
CA ASP A 213 -5.35 -18.38 -9.46
C ASP A 213 -5.12 -18.76 -10.93
N ILE A 214 -5.15 -17.78 -11.84
CA ILE A 214 -4.86 -17.98 -13.26
C ILE A 214 -3.35 -18.09 -13.48
N PHE A 215 -2.56 -17.23 -12.84
CA PHE A 215 -1.10 -17.23 -13.02
C PHE A 215 -0.47 -18.58 -12.65
N LEU A 216 -0.87 -19.19 -11.54
CA LEU A 216 -0.34 -20.49 -11.10
C LEU A 216 -0.65 -21.60 -12.09
N GLN A 217 -1.79 -21.55 -12.79
CA GLN A 217 -2.13 -22.54 -13.81
C GLN A 217 -1.21 -22.47 -15.03
N ILE A 218 -0.70 -21.31 -15.39
CA ILE A 218 0.13 -21.08 -16.59
C ILE A 218 1.64 -21.01 -16.29
N ALA A 219 2.01 -20.83 -15.03
CA ALA A 219 3.39 -20.52 -14.63
C ALA A 219 4.40 -21.58 -15.08
N GLY A 220 4.05 -22.86 -14.99
CA GLY A 220 4.92 -23.97 -15.41
C GLY A 220 5.27 -23.91 -16.89
N GLN A 221 4.24 -23.89 -17.76
CA GLN A 221 4.44 -23.82 -19.21
C GLN A 221 5.10 -22.51 -19.63
N LEU A 222 4.69 -21.38 -19.06
CA LEU A 222 5.32 -20.08 -19.32
C LEU A 222 6.81 -20.12 -19.00
N THR A 223 7.20 -20.67 -17.86
CA THR A 223 8.60 -20.77 -17.44
C THR A 223 9.40 -21.64 -18.39
N GLU A 224 8.86 -22.80 -18.81
CA GLU A 224 9.52 -23.70 -19.78
C GLU A 224 9.78 -22.98 -21.12
N GLU A 225 8.80 -22.29 -21.64
CA GLU A 225 8.93 -21.56 -22.91
C GLU A 225 9.88 -20.36 -22.80
N LEU A 226 9.93 -19.66 -21.67
CA LEU A 226 10.84 -18.54 -21.43
C LEU A 226 12.30 -18.99 -21.18
N GLN A 227 12.53 -20.18 -20.63
CA GLN A 227 13.89 -20.69 -20.41
C GLN A 227 14.72 -20.80 -21.70
N GLY A 228 14.06 -21.00 -22.83
CA GLY A 228 14.70 -21.02 -24.17
C GLY A 228 15.10 -19.64 -24.68
N LEU A 229 14.69 -18.57 -24.02
CA LEU A 229 14.92 -17.18 -24.41
C LEU A 229 15.84 -16.51 -23.39
N ASP A 230 16.78 -15.67 -23.85
CA ASP A 230 17.66 -14.90 -22.96
C ASP A 230 16.97 -13.70 -22.27
N ILE A 231 15.65 -13.78 -22.07
CA ILE A 231 14.84 -12.67 -21.54
C ILE A 231 15.32 -12.24 -20.15
N PHE A 232 15.47 -13.19 -19.24
CA PHE A 232 15.89 -12.88 -17.86
C PHE A 232 17.29 -12.29 -17.80
N LYS A 233 18.21 -12.76 -18.68
CA LYS A 233 19.54 -12.16 -18.80
C LYS A 233 19.49 -10.76 -19.38
N SER A 234 18.61 -10.53 -20.35
CA SER A 234 18.41 -9.20 -20.94
C SER A 234 17.86 -8.21 -19.94
N ILE A 235 16.88 -8.63 -19.11
CA ILE A 235 16.34 -7.81 -18.02
C ILE A 235 17.44 -7.52 -16.99
N ALA A 236 18.11 -8.54 -16.46
CA ALA A 236 19.13 -8.36 -15.44
C ALA A 236 20.35 -7.56 -15.91
N GLY A 237 20.66 -7.59 -17.21
CA GLY A 237 21.75 -6.83 -17.81
C GLY A 237 21.37 -5.45 -18.33
N ALA A 238 20.11 -5.02 -18.16
CA ALA A 238 19.67 -3.72 -18.61
C ALA A 238 20.37 -2.59 -17.84
N GLU A 239 20.76 -1.53 -18.54
CA GLU A 239 21.56 -0.42 -17.99
C GLU A 239 20.90 0.20 -16.75
N ILE A 240 19.56 0.32 -16.74
CA ILE A 240 18.82 0.89 -15.60
C ILE A 240 19.01 0.06 -14.34
N PHE A 241 19.07 -1.28 -14.42
CA PHE A 241 19.23 -2.15 -13.24
C PHE A 241 20.67 -2.22 -12.78
N VAL A 242 21.63 -2.14 -13.72
CA VAL A 242 23.05 -1.99 -13.36
C VAL A 242 23.28 -0.68 -12.60
N LYS A 243 22.72 0.42 -13.12
CA LYS A 243 22.78 1.72 -12.45
C LYS A 243 22.06 1.73 -11.11
N LEU A 244 20.89 1.06 -11.02
CA LEU A 244 20.14 0.91 -9.76
C LEU A 244 21.00 0.20 -8.68
N ASP A 245 21.68 -0.89 -9.03
CA ASP A 245 22.57 -1.62 -8.12
C ASP A 245 23.76 -0.76 -7.67
N GLU A 246 24.38 -0.02 -8.58
CA GLU A 246 25.47 0.91 -8.25
C GLU A 246 24.99 2.03 -7.32
N MET A 247 23.88 2.68 -7.64
CA MET A 247 23.30 3.73 -6.80
C MET A 247 22.88 3.19 -5.42
N THR A 248 22.32 1.99 -5.34
CA THR A 248 21.97 1.37 -4.06
C THR A 248 23.21 1.24 -3.18
N LYS A 249 24.31 0.70 -3.72
CA LYS A 249 25.58 0.55 -2.99
C LYS A 249 26.16 1.88 -2.52
N ASP A 250 26.13 2.90 -3.37
CA ASP A 250 26.68 4.21 -3.04
C ASP A 250 25.81 4.97 -2.03
N ASN A 251 24.49 4.84 -2.12
CA ASN A 251 23.54 5.44 -1.19
C ASN A 251 23.56 4.77 0.19
N ILE A 252 23.81 3.47 0.27
CA ILE A 252 24.08 2.78 1.55
C ILE A 252 25.35 3.32 2.20
N LYS A 253 26.46 3.45 1.44
CA LYS A 253 27.73 4.02 1.95
C LYS A 253 27.56 5.45 2.45
N SER A 254 26.75 6.25 1.77
CA SER A 254 26.46 7.64 2.18
C SER A 254 25.39 7.73 3.28
N LYS A 255 24.74 6.62 3.65
CA LYS A 255 23.64 6.54 4.63
C LYS A 255 22.45 7.44 4.26
N ASN A 256 22.18 7.60 2.97
CA ASN A 256 21.10 8.42 2.45
C ASN A 256 20.54 7.82 1.17
N LEU A 257 19.31 7.31 1.22
CA LEU A 257 18.64 6.71 0.08
C LEU A 257 17.80 7.70 -0.75
N LEU A 258 17.69 8.96 -0.37
CA LEU A 258 16.89 9.94 -1.12
C LEU A 258 17.28 10.01 -2.61
N PRO A 259 18.58 10.08 -3.01
CA PRO A 259 18.92 10.12 -4.43
C PRO A 259 18.53 8.86 -5.21
N LEU A 260 18.52 7.69 -4.54
CA LEU A 260 18.02 6.45 -5.12
C LEU A 260 16.51 6.54 -5.40
N TYR A 261 15.74 7.08 -4.44
CA TYR A 261 14.30 7.26 -4.61
C TYR A 261 13.95 8.31 -5.66
N GLU A 262 14.71 9.41 -5.76
CA GLU A 262 14.60 10.38 -6.86
C GLU A 262 14.81 9.71 -8.22
N TYR A 263 15.82 8.85 -8.33
CA TYR A 263 16.12 8.11 -9.56
C TYR A 263 15.00 7.16 -9.96
N ILE A 264 14.57 6.26 -9.06
CA ILE A 264 13.55 5.25 -9.41
C ILE A 264 12.14 5.83 -9.60
N ASN A 265 11.92 7.06 -9.13
CA ASN A 265 10.68 7.80 -9.35
C ASN A 265 10.78 8.83 -10.48
N SER A 266 11.92 8.91 -11.17
CA SER A 266 12.07 9.79 -12.33
C SER A 266 11.27 9.26 -13.53
N PRO A 267 10.72 10.16 -14.39
CA PRO A 267 9.99 9.75 -15.58
C PRO A 267 10.81 8.85 -16.52
N GLU A 268 12.12 9.09 -16.59
CA GLU A 268 13.05 8.31 -17.42
C GLU A 268 13.14 6.87 -16.91
N TYR A 269 13.38 6.68 -15.61
CA TYR A 269 13.46 5.34 -15.03
C TYR A 269 12.14 4.59 -15.20
N VAL A 270 11.03 5.21 -14.80
CA VAL A 270 9.69 4.61 -14.82
C VAL A 270 9.31 4.11 -16.22
N LYS A 271 9.61 4.91 -17.25
CA LYS A 271 9.37 4.53 -18.65
C LYS A 271 10.25 3.37 -19.11
N GLU A 272 11.52 3.40 -18.74
CA GLU A 272 12.48 2.36 -19.16
C GLU A 272 12.24 1.05 -18.42
N ASP A 273 11.86 1.11 -17.15
CA ASP A 273 11.48 -0.03 -16.33
C ASP A 273 10.37 -0.87 -17.01
N VAL A 274 9.30 -0.20 -17.44
CA VAL A 274 8.21 -0.85 -18.18
C VAL A 274 8.71 -1.45 -19.51
N ALA A 275 9.51 -0.70 -20.26
CA ALA A 275 10.04 -1.16 -21.54
C ALA A 275 10.91 -2.43 -21.40
N VAL A 276 11.66 -2.54 -20.31
CA VAL A 276 12.57 -3.66 -20.04
C VAL A 276 11.83 -4.84 -19.40
N GLN A 277 10.98 -4.61 -18.40
CA GLN A 277 10.37 -5.69 -17.64
C GLN A 277 9.06 -6.21 -18.24
N TRP A 278 8.28 -5.34 -18.92
CA TRP A 278 6.91 -5.65 -19.32
C TRP A 278 6.71 -5.62 -20.84
N ASP A 279 7.20 -4.58 -21.55
CA ASP A 279 7.07 -4.52 -23.02
C ASP A 279 7.89 -5.60 -23.74
N ILE A 280 8.82 -6.24 -23.03
CA ILE A 280 9.56 -7.39 -23.56
C ILE A 280 8.61 -8.54 -23.92
N PHE A 281 7.53 -8.74 -23.15
CA PHE A 281 6.50 -9.73 -23.42
C PHE A 281 5.65 -9.40 -24.66
N LEU A 282 5.65 -8.14 -25.11
CA LEU A 282 5.06 -7.75 -26.40
C LEU A 282 5.97 -8.07 -27.60
N LYS A 283 7.27 -8.23 -27.35
CA LYS A 283 8.28 -8.52 -28.38
C LYS A 283 8.57 -10.02 -28.49
N THR A 284 8.17 -10.83 -27.54
CA THR A 284 8.23 -12.28 -27.60
C THR A 284 7.10 -12.86 -28.45
N ASN A 285 7.25 -14.08 -28.90
CA ASN A 285 6.22 -14.80 -29.66
C ASN A 285 6.24 -16.26 -29.23
N LEU A 286 5.77 -16.52 -28.01
CA LEU A 286 5.67 -17.87 -27.48
C LEU A 286 4.61 -18.67 -28.24
N PRO A 287 4.85 -19.96 -28.53
CA PRO A 287 3.88 -20.81 -29.24
C PRO A 287 2.52 -20.90 -28.53
N SER A 288 2.52 -20.82 -27.20
CA SER A 288 1.30 -20.85 -26.37
C SER A 288 0.56 -19.52 -26.30
N GLY A 289 1.22 -18.38 -26.60
CA GLY A 289 0.70 -17.03 -26.38
C GLY A 289 0.73 -16.58 -24.91
N LEU A 290 1.38 -17.36 -24.00
CA LEU A 290 1.41 -17.08 -22.55
C LEU A 290 2.25 -15.84 -22.20
N ASP A 291 3.08 -15.34 -23.09
CA ASP A 291 3.71 -14.02 -22.98
C ASP A 291 2.66 -12.91 -22.83
N ARG A 292 1.62 -12.95 -23.65
CA ARG A 292 0.50 -11.98 -23.55
C ARG A 292 -0.30 -12.16 -22.26
N SER A 293 -0.51 -13.40 -21.85
CA SER A 293 -1.19 -13.70 -20.58
C SER A 293 -0.41 -13.16 -19.39
N ARG A 294 0.94 -13.26 -19.40
CA ARG A 294 1.79 -12.72 -18.32
C ARG A 294 1.63 -11.21 -18.15
N LEU A 295 1.64 -10.48 -19.27
CA LEU A 295 1.42 -9.03 -19.24
C LEU A 295 0.00 -8.69 -18.77
N ALA A 296 -1.01 -9.35 -19.34
CA ALA A 296 -2.40 -9.09 -18.99
C ALA A 296 -2.69 -9.32 -17.50
N LEU A 297 -2.13 -10.37 -16.90
CA LEU A 297 -2.31 -10.65 -15.46
C LEU A 297 -1.62 -9.60 -14.58
N TRP A 298 -0.47 -9.07 -15.01
CA TRP A 298 0.17 -7.95 -14.33
C TRP A 298 -0.67 -6.68 -14.38
N GLU A 299 -1.27 -6.39 -15.53
CA GLU A 299 -2.19 -5.26 -15.68
C GLU A 299 -3.43 -5.44 -14.80
N VAL A 300 -4.01 -6.65 -14.73
CA VAL A 300 -5.14 -6.97 -13.83
C VAL A 300 -4.78 -6.69 -12.38
N ARG A 301 -3.60 -7.12 -11.91
CA ARG A 301 -3.14 -6.80 -10.55
C ARG A 301 -3.08 -5.28 -10.32
N ASN A 302 -2.48 -4.53 -11.23
CA ASN A 302 -2.37 -3.08 -11.11
C ASN A 302 -3.73 -2.37 -11.18
N LEU A 303 -4.68 -2.85 -11.98
CA LEU A 303 -6.06 -2.33 -12.01
C LEU A 303 -6.79 -2.58 -10.68
N ASN A 304 -6.60 -3.74 -10.07
CA ASN A 304 -7.15 -4.04 -8.74
C ASN A 304 -6.55 -3.11 -7.69
N ILE A 305 -5.23 -2.91 -7.69
CA ILE A 305 -4.54 -1.97 -6.80
C ILE A 305 -5.09 -0.56 -6.99
N ALA A 306 -5.22 -0.08 -8.24
CA ALA A 306 -5.83 1.22 -8.51
C ALA A 306 -7.27 1.33 -7.99
N SER A 307 -8.06 0.24 -8.08
CA SER A 307 -9.39 0.16 -7.50
C SER A 307 -9.37 0.26 -5.96
N HIS A 308 -8.39 -0.36 -5.29
CA HIS A 308 -8.23 -0.28 -3.84
C HIS A 308 -7.82 1.13 -3.39
N ILE A 309 -6.88 1.76 -4.08
CA ILE A 309 -6.51 3.17 -3.86
C ILE A 309 -7.75 4.05 -4.01
N ARG A 310 -8.55 3.81 -5.05
CA ARG A 310 -9.76 4.58 -5.28
C ARG A 310 -10.82 4.38 -4.21
N LYS A 311 -10.98 3.17 -3.67
CA LYS A 311 -11.88 2.89 -2.53
C LYS A 311 -11.42 3.63 -1.27
N ALA A 312 -10.11 3.62 -0.96
CA ALA A 312 -9.56 4.34 0.18
C ALA A 312 -9.81 5.86 0.02
N SER A 313 -9.47 6.45 -1.14
CA SER A 313 -9.64 7.88 -1.39
C SER A 313 -11.10 8.33 -1.45
N ALA A 314 -12.05 7.45 -1.83
CA ALA A 314 -13.46 7.79 -1.93
C ALA A 314 -14.10 8.12 -0.57
N LEU A 315 -13.54 7.63 0.52
CA LEU A 315 -13.97 7.97 1.88
C LEU A 315 -13.51 9.37 2.30
N HIS A 316 -12.55 9.94 1.60
CA HIS A 316 -11.88 11.19 1.92
C HIS A 316 -11.68 12.04 0.64
N PRO A 317 -12.75 12.53 0.01
CA PRO A 317 -12.67 13.25 -1.26
C PRO A 317 -11.91 14.56 -1.15
N GLY A 318 -11.03 14.84 -2.13
CA GLY A 318 -10.23 16.07 -2.17
C GLY A 318 -8.99 16.06 -1.27
N GLN A 319 -8.65 14.92 -0.65
CA GLN A 319 -7.47 14.77 0.20
C GLN A 319 -6.22 14.33 -0.57
N LYS A 320 -5.08 14.39 0.11
CA LYS A 320 -3.78 13.95 -0.39
C LYS A 320 -3.51 12.51 -0.01
N VAL A 321 -3.24 11.68 -1.00
CA VAL A 321 -2.98 10.24 -0.85
C VAL A 321 -1.55 9.95 -1.26
N LEU A 322 -0.77 9.38 -0.36
CA LEU A 322 0.53 8.81 -0.67
C LEU A 322 0.38 7.30 -0.83
N VAL A 323 0.87 6.76 -1.92
CA VAL A 323 0.93 5.31 -2.20
C VAL A 323 2.39 4.88 -2.18
N ILE A 324 2.75 3.93 -1.33
CA ILE A 324 4.10 3.36 -1.21
C ILE A 324 4.04 1.93 -1.71
N ILE A 325 4.70 1.66 -2.84
CA ILE A 325 4.58 0.39 -3.56
C ILE A 325 5.83 0.13 -4.40
N GLY A 326 6.14 -1.13 -4.73
CA GLY A 326 7.26 -1.48 -5.58
C GLY A 326 7.31 -0.70 -6.87
N ALA A 327 8.50 -0.24 -7.27
CA ALA A 327 8.70 0.70 -8.39
C ALA A 327 8.10 0.21 -9.72
N SER A 328 8.07 -1.11 -9.95
CA SER A 328 7.48 -1.70 -11.18
C SER A 328 5.96 -1.54 -11.31
N HIS A 329 5.27 -1.14 -10.25
CA HIS A 329 3.85 -0.78 -10.28
C HIS A 329 3.58 0.66 -10.73
N LYS A 330 4.56 1.55 -10.49
CA LYS A 330 4.36 3.00 -10.59
C LYS A 330 3.81 3.46 -11.94
N TYR A 331 4.39 3.02 -13.06
CA TYR A 331 3.92 3.40 -14.40
C TYR A 331 2.44 3.08 -14.61
N PHE A 332 2.04 1.87 -14.26
CA PHE A 332 0.66 1.41 -14.44
C PHE A 332 -0.30 2.19 -13.56
N LEU A 333 0.07 2.42 -12.30
CA LEU A 333 -0.76 3.16 -11.35
C LEU A 333 -0.86 4.64 -11.73
N ASP A 334 0.24 5.30 -12.08
CA ASP A 334 0.23 6.69 -12.56
C ASP A 334 -0.69 6.82 -13.78
N THR A 335 -0.60 5.87 -14.73
CA THR A 335 -1.44 5.84 -15.92
C THR A 335 -2.91 5.67 -15.57
N TYR A 336 -3.27 4.63 -14.79
CA TYR A 336 -4.68 4.34 -14.51
C TYR A 336 -5.34 5.40 -13.62
N LEU A 337 -4.61 5.93 -12.66
CA LEU A 337 -5.11 6.96 -11.76
C LEU A 337 -5.28 8.31 -12.47
N SER A 338 -4.40 8.64 -13.43
CA SER A 338 -4.51 9.90 -14.20
C SER A 338 -5.74 9.97 -15.10
N GLU A 339 -6.30 8.83 -15.50
CA GLU A 339 -7.55 8.76 -16.29
C GLU A 339 -8.81 9.00 -15.42
N MET A 340 -8.67 9.08 -14.09
CA MET A 340 -9.80 9.34 -13.20
C MET A 340 -10.09 10.84 -13.11
N ARG A 341 -11.35 11.23 -13.34
CA ARG A 341 -11.77 12.64 -13.57
C ARG A 341 -11.46 13.60 -12.42
N ASP A 342 -11.54 13.13 -11.18
CA ASP A 342 -11.36 13.90 -9.95
C ASP A 342 -10.04 13.59 -9.25
N VAL A 343 -9.08 13.02 -9.96
CA VAL A 343 -7.73 12.71 -9.49
C VAL A 343 -6.70 13.60 -10.20
N GLU A 344 -5.70 13.99 -9.46
CA GLU A 344 -4.47 14.62 -9.93
C GLU A 344 -3.29 13.78 -9.44
N VAL A 345 -2.53 13.19 -10.36
CA VAL A 345 -1.34 12.40 -10.03
C VAL A 345 -0.14 13.33 -9.98
N LEU A 346 0.55 13.34 -8.82
CA LEU A 346 1.76 14.12 -8.59
C LEU A 346 3.00 13.22 -8.67
N GLN A 347 4.13 13.83 -8.97
CA GLN A 347 5.43 13.13 -8.96
C GLN A 347 6.24 13.55 -7.74
N LEU A 348 7.22 12.72 -7.32
CA LEU A 348 8.08 13.01 -6.18
C LEU A 348 8.79 14.36 -6.31
N LEU A 349 9.27 14.68 -7.52
CA LEU A 349 9.95 15.95 -7.82
C LEU A 349 9.03 17.17 -7.76
N ASP A 350 7.70 17.00 -7.79
CA ASP A 350 6.75 18.12 -7.65
C ASP A 350 6.67 18.64 -6.21
N ILE A 351 7.15 17.86 -5.23
CA ILE A 351 7.12 18.24 -3.82
C ILE A 351 8.28 19.19 -3.47
N GLU A 352 9.39 19.11 -4.21
CA GLU A 352 10.60 19.91 -3.97
C GLU A 352 10.47 21.38 -4.40
N ASN A 353 9.42 21.73 -5.15
CA ASN A 353 9.16 23.04 -5.73
C ASN A 353 7.98 23.75 -5.05
#